data_16e77938fd10256ce0edaa19fe811c02
#
_entry.id   16e77938fd10256ce0edaa19fe811c02
#
_cell.length_a   1.000
_cell.length_b   1.000
_cell.length_c   1.000
_cell.angle_alpha   90.00
_cell.angle_beta   90.00
_cell.angle_gamma   90.00
#
_symmetry.space_group_name_H-M   'P 1'
#
loop_
_entity.id
_entity.type
_entity.pdbx_description
1 polymer ?
#
loop_
_entity_poly.entity_id
_entity_poly.type
_entity_poly.pdbx_seq_one_letter_code
_entity_poly.pdbx_strand_id
1 'polypeptide(L)'
;MENTNEITMEMLQKQVDALTKKVGKLEKNRKDQLAIAVVSGDLDKVLAAMVISLAAAAMDTQVKLFFSFWSLSALRDPKKHPKGKDFISKMFGIMLPTGKDKLTLSNMNMGGMGPMMIKMLMKKQNVMSLDEMFKQAGELGVEITICEMSMGLMGFKAEEMIDYPHLRYAGAATFVADAGESAMQLFI
;
A
#
# COMPACT_ATOMS: atom_id res chain seq x y z
N MET A 1 34.71 44.71 -22.40
CA MET A 1 33.77 44.22 -23.42
C MET A 1 32.76 43.37 -22.69
N GLU A 2 31.69 44.00 -22.30
CA GLU A 2 30.56 43.35 -21.63
C GLU A 2 29.79 42.52 -22.66
N ASN A 3 29.78 41.24 -22.46
CA ASN A 3 28.98 40.31 -23.26
C ASN A 3 27.58 40.28 -22.64
N THR A 4 26.79 41.32 -22.89
CA THR A 4 25.39 41.37 -22.53
C THR A 4 24.65 40.39 -23.45
N ASN A 5 24.38 39.19 -22.92
CA ASN A 5 23.42 38.28 -23.53
C ASN A 5 22.04 38.96 -23.50
N GLU A 6 21.72 39.76 -24.49
CA GLU A 6 20.35 40.22 -24.70
C GLU A 6 19.49 39.00 -25.00
N ILE A 7 18.77 38.55 -23.99
CA ILE A 7 17.71 37.56 -24.16
C ILE A 7 16.62 38.24 -24.97
N THR A 8 16.57 37.93 -26.25
CA THR A 8 15.53 38.49 -27.14
C THR A 8 14.16 37.92 -26.75
N MET A 9 13.08 38.68 -26.91
CA MET A 9 11.69 38.24 -26.67
C MET A 9 11.39 36.93 -27.40
N GLU A 10 11.97 36.73 -28.56
CA GLU A 10 11.81 35.49 -29.33
C GLU A 10 12.46 34.27 -28.68
N MET A 11 13.61 34.44 -28.01
CA MET A 11 14.23 33.37 -27.22
C MET A 11 13.40 33.03 -25.99
N LEU A 12 12.86 34.02 -25.29
CA LEU A 12 11.96 33.85 -24.15
C LEU A 12 10.69 33.09 -24.57
N GLN A 13 10.07 33.48 -25.68
CA GLN A 13 8.88 32.81 -26.19
C GLN A 13 9.16 31.32 -26.49
N LYS A 14 10.27 31.02 -27.18
CA LYS A 14 10.69 29.62 -27.41
C LYS A 14 10.92 28.83 -26.13
N GLN A 15 11.50 29.45 -25.11
CA GLN A 15 11.69 28.78 -23.79
C GLN A 15 10.36 28.55 -23.09
N VAL A 16 9.43 29.51 -23.10
CA VAL A 16 8.10 29.36 -22.53
C VAL A 16 7.34 28.24 -23.22
N ASP A 17 7.34 28.21 -24.57
CA ASP A 17 6.67 27.17 -25.34
C ASP A 17 7.26 25.78 -25.07
N ALA A 18 8.59 25.69 -24.96
CA ALA A 18 9.28 24.45 -24.63
C ALA A 18 8.96 23.97 -23.21
N LEU A 19 8.89 24.88 -22.23
CA LEU A 19 8.52 24.59 -20.85
C LEU A 19 7.05 24.18 -20.76
N THR A 20 6.15 24.91 -21.41
CA THR A 20 4.72 24.58 -21.46
C THR A 20 4.48 23.18 -22.04
N LYS A 21 5.23 22.83 -23.09
CA LYS A 21 5.19 21.51 -23.71
C LYS A 21 5.73 20.40 -22.78
N LYS A 22 6.77 20.71 -21.99
CA LYS A 22 7.31 19.78 -20.98
C LYS A 22 6.33 19.59 -19.80
N VAL A 23 5.76 20.67 -19.29
CA VAL A 23 4.75 20.63 -18.21
C VAL A 23 3.54 19.84 -18.67
N GLY A 24 2.97 20.13 -19.85
CA GLY A 24 1.83 19.38 -20.36
C GLY A 24 2.11 17.89 -20.61
N LYS A 25 3.37 17.51 -20.93
CA LYS A 25 3.75 16.09 -20.97
C LYS A 25 3.82 15.46 -19.58
N LEU A 26 4.34 16.18 -18.59
CA LEU A 26 4.45 15.69 -17.20
C LEU A 26 3.06 15.51 -16.58
N GLU A 27 2.16 16.47 -16.78
CA GLU A 27 0.77 16.39 -16.31
C GLU A 27 0.00 15.24 -16.97
N LYS A 28 0.18 15.05 -18.28
CA LYS A 28 -0.49 13.98 -19.02
C LYS A 28 0.01 12.58 -18.65
N ASN A 29 1.23 12.46 -18.13
CA ASN A 29 1.82 11.19 -17.72
C ASN A 29 1.52 10.83 -16.25
N ARG A 30 1.02 11.76 -15.43
CA ARG A 30 0.62 11.50 -14.05
C ARG A 30 -0.84 11.12 -14.01
N LYS A 31 -1.11 9.91 -13.57
CA LYS A 31 -2.47 9.45 -13.28
C LYS A 31 -2.94 10.02 -11.95
N ASP A 32 -4.22 10.32 -11.82
CA ASP A 32 -4.85 10.57 -10.52
C ASP A 32 -4.92 9.24 -9.77
N GLN A 33 -3.77 8.88 -9.22
CA GLN A 33 -3.51 7.58 -8.59
C GLN A 33 -2.66 7.78 -7.34
N LEU A 34 -2.99 7.02 -6.31
CA LEU A 34 -2.21 6.88 -5.09
C LEU A 34 -1.58 5.49 -5.04
N ALA A 35 -0.26 5.42 -4.94
CA ALA A 35 0.47 4.19 -4.69
C ALA A 35 0.99 4.15 -3.25
N ILE A 36 0.70 3.10 -2.51
CA ILE A 36 1.19 2.92 -1.13
C ILE A 36 1.96 1.61 -1.02
N ALA A 37 3.23 1.68 -0.63
CA ALA A 37 3.97 0.51 -0.17
C ALA A 37 3.71 0.31 1.33
N VAL A 38 3.14 -0.83 1.68
CA VAL A 38 2.90 -1.25 3.06
C VAL A 38 3.90 -2.35 3.40
N VAL A 39 4.84 -2.06 4.29
CA VAL A 39 5.93 -2.98 4.66
C VAL A 39 5.78 -3.48 6.09
N SER A 40 5.29 -2.60 6.99
CA SER A 40 5.03 -2.96 8.36
C SER A 40 3.74 -3.77 8.51
N GLY A 41 3.80 -4.84 9.30
CA GLY A 41 2.64 -5.66 9.68
C GLY A 41 1.93 -5.19 10.96
N ASP A 42 2.29 -4.02 11.50
CA ASP A 42 1.68 -3.50 12.71
C ASP A 42 0.27 -2.95 12.45
N LEU A 43 -0.63 -3.18 13.40
CA LEU A 43 -2.04 -2.80 13.32
C LEU A 43 -2.23 -1.30 12.98
N ASP A 44 -1.50 -0.42 13.67
CA ASP A 44 -1.57 1.02 13.47
C ASP A 44 -1.08 1.45 12.08
N LYS A 45 -0.08 0.76 11.53
CA LYS A 45 0.45 1.01 10.19
C LYS A 45 -0.53 0.56 9.10
N VAL A 46 -1.07 -0.65 9.25
CA VAL A 46 -2.08 -1.18 8.32
C VAL A 46 -3.37 -0.34 8.39
N LEU A 47 -3.80 0.08 9.61
CA LEU A 47 -4.94 0.99 9.77
C LEU A 47 -4.69 2.32 9.04
N ALA A 48 -3.51 2.93 9.21
CA ALA A 48 -3.16 4.18 8.53
C ALA A 48 -3.22 4.03 7.00
N ALA A 49 -2.64 2.95 6.46
CA ALA A 49 -2.69 2.66 5.03
C ALA A 49 -4.13 2.52 4.52
N MET A 50 -4.99 1.78 5.25
CA MET A 50 -6.38 1.57 4.85
C MET A 50 -7.22 2.85 4.95
N VAL A 51 -7.06 3.65 6.01
CA VAL A 51 -7.78 4.93 6.16
C VAL A 51 -7.44 5.90 5.03
N ILE A 52 -6.15 6.04 4.70
CA ILE A 52 -5.69 6.89 3.59
C ILE A 52 -6.23 6.37 2.26
N SER A 53 -6.19 5.04 2.05
CA SER A 53 -6.70 4.40 0.84
C SER A 53 -8.19 4.63 0.62
N LEU A 54 -8.99 4.45 1.67
CA LEU A 54 -10.43 4.68 1.61
C LEU A 54 -10.77 6.15 1.37
N ALA A 55 -10.04 7.07 2.01
CA ALA A 55 -10.22 8.50 1.79
C ALA A 55 -9.90 8.90 0.35
N ALA A 56 -8.80 8.39 -0.22
CA ALA A 56 -8.42 8.66 -1.61
C ALA A 56 -9.43 8.06 -2.60
N ALA A 57 -9.84 6.79 -2.38
CA ALA A 57 -10.84 6.14 -3.22
C ALA A 57 -12.21 6.84 -3.17
N ALA A 58 -12.61 7.38 -2.01
CA ALA A 58 -13.83 8.18 -1.87
C ALA A 58 -13.75 9.54 -2.60
N MET A 59 -12.56 9.96 -2.99
CA MET A 59 -12.30 11.16 -3.81
C MET A 59 -12.07 10.80 -5.30
N ASP A 60 -12.51 9.62 -5.73
CA ASP A 60 -12.34 9.09 -7.10
C ASP A 60 -10.88 8.90 -7.52
N THR A 61 -9.92 8.93 -6.59
CA THR A 61 -8.51 8.64 -6.85
C THR A 61 -8.30 7.12 -6.93
N GLN A 62 -7.67 6.64 -7.99
CA GLN A 62 -7.29 5.21 -8.09
C GLN A 62 -6.26 4.87 -7.00
N VAL A 63 -6.49 3.79 -6.26
CA VAL A 63 -5.58 3.40 -5.17
C VAL A 63 -4.96 2.03 -5.46
N LYS A 64 -3.63 1.98 -5.33
CA LYS A 64 -2.84 0.75 -5.45
C LYS A 64 -2.00 0.54 -4.21
N LEU A 65 -2.26 -0.55 -3.51
CA LEU A 65 -1.53 -0.99 -2.34
C LEU A 65 -0.55 -2.10 -2.72
N PHE A 66 0.71 -1.95 -2.32
CA PHE A 66 1.73 -2.98 -2.47
C PHE A 66 2.14 -3.49 -1.10
N PHE A 67 1.69 -4.69 -0.76
CA PHE A 67 2.03 -5.34 0.51
C PHE A 67 3.30 -6.17 0.37
N SER A 68 4.25 -5.93 1.27
CA SER A 68 5.56 -6.58 1.28
C SER A 68 6.01 -6.90 2.71
N PHE A 69 6.90 -7.88 2.87
CA PHE A 69 7.47 -8.29 4.14
C PHE A 69 6.40 -8.55 5.23
N TRP A 70 6.51 -7.88 6.37
CA TRP A 70 5.69 -8.12 7.57
C TRP A 70 4.21 -7.83 7.35
N SER A 71 3.89 -6.90 6.45
CA SER A 71 2.51 -6.55 6.14
C SER A 71 1.71 -7.70 5.53
N LEU A 72 2.38 -8.70 4.93
CA LEU A 72 1.72 -9.89 4.39
C LEU A 72 0.93 -10.66 5.46
N SER A 73 1.32 -10.54 6.73
CA SER A 73 0.61 -11.13 7.86
C SER A 73 -0.85 -10.68 7.95
N ALA A 74 -1.14 -9.41 7.56
CA ALA A 74 -2.49 -8.86 7.54
C ALA A 74 -3.38 -9.49 6.45
N LEU A 75 -2.77 -9.99 5.37
CA LEU A 75 -3.47 -10.59 4.23
C LEU A 75 -3.64 -12.11 4.33
N ARG A 76 -3.15 -12.74 5.42
CA ARG A 76 -3.36 -14.17 5.64
C ARG A 76 -4.77 -14.44 6.15
N ASP A 77 -5.41 -15.48 5.62
CA ASP A 77 -6.71 -15.95 6.11
C ASP A 77 -6.49 -17.00 7.22
N PRO A 78 -6.92 -16.76 8.46
CA PRO A 78 -6.76 -17.71 9.54
C PRO A 78 -7.52 -19.02 9.35
N LYS A 79 -8.42 -19.12 8.38
CA LYS A 79 -9.17 -20.35 8.05
C LYS A 79 -8.45 -21.22 7.03
N LYS A 80 -7.44 -20.66 6.33
CA LYS A 80 -6.72 -21.36 5.26
C LYS A 80 -5.40 -21.92 5.79
N HIS A 81 -5.25 -23.25 5.75
CA HIS A 81 -4.07 -23.96 6.25
C HIS A 81 -3.44 -24.82 5.13
N PRO A 82 -2.60 -24.25 4.27
CA PRO A 82 -2.00 -24.98 3.16
C PRO A 82 -1.05 -26.07 3.69
N LYS A 83 -1.08 -27.24 3.02
CA LYS A 83 -0.20 -28.36 3.33
C LYS A 83 1.13 -28.23 2.58
N GLY A 84 2.15 -28.99 2.99
CA GLY A 84 3.42 -29.11 2.25
C GLY A 84 4.35 -27.91 2.40
N LYS A 85 4.36 -27.25 3.56
CA LYS A 85 5.37 -26.25 3.93
C LYS A 85 6.62 -26.94 4.49
N ASP A 86 7.80 -26.41 4.16
CA ASP A 86 9.07 -26.77 4.77
C ASP A 86 9.13 -26.29 6.23
N PHE A 87 10.17 -26.71 6.96
CA PHE A 87 10.32 -26.42 8.39
C PHE A 87 10.37 -24.90 8.68
N ILE A 88 11.16 -24.15 7.89
CA ILE A 88 11.32 -22.69 8.07
C ILE A 88 10.00 -21.97 7.81
N SER A 89 9.30 -22.32 6.73
CA SER A 89 7.98 -21.76 6.39
C SER A 89 6.91 -22.05 7.43
N LYS A 90 6.99 -23.22 8.08
CA LYS A 90 6.10 -23.55 9.22
C LYS A 90 6.41 -22.68 10.43
N MET A 91 7.70 -22.48 10.74
CA MET A 91 8.14 -21.64 11.85
C MET A 91 7.64 -20.19 11.68
N PHE A 92 7.87 -19.58 10.51
CA PHE A 92 7.33 -18.24 10.20
C PHE A 92 5.81 -18.22 10.26
N GLY A 93 5.15 -19.27 9.77
CA GLY A 93 3.70 -19.40 9.81
C GLY A 93 3.12 -19.37 11.22
N ILE A 94 3.86 -19.87 12.22
CA ILE A 94 3.43 -19.90 13.65
C ILE A 94 3.84 -18.61 14.37
N MET A 95 5.05 -18.09 14.08
CA MET A 95 5.59 -16.90 14.77
C MET A 95 4.91 -15.60 14.33
N LEU A 96 4.54 -15.50 13.05
CA LEU A 96 3.93 -14.28 12.51
C LEU A 96 2.42 -14.28 12.73
N PRO A 97 1.82 -13.10 12.98
CA PRO A 97 0.38 -12.96 13.08
C PRO A 97 -0.32 -13.55 11.85
N THR A 98 -1.46 -14.17 12.06
CA THR A 98 -2.28 -14.71 10.97
C THR A 98 -3.58 -13.95 10.92
N GLY A 99 -3.70 -13.06 9.94
CA GLY A 99 -4.88 -12.27 9.70
C GLY A 99 -4.94 -10.97 10.51
N LYS A 100 -5.84 -10.12 10.10
CA LYS A 100 -6.04 -8.75 10.57
C LYS A 100 -6.31 -8.63 12.07
N ASP A 101 -6.93 -9.66 12.65
CA ASP A 101 -7.30 -9.66 14.06
C ASP A 101 -6.14 -9.89 15.02
N LYS A 102 -5.06 -10.51 14.54
CA LYS A 102 -3.89 -10.86 15.35
C LYS A 102 -2.72 -9.89 15.21
N LEU A 103 -2.89 -8.79 14.49
CA LEU A 103 -1.84 -7.80 14.32
C LEU A 103 -1.52 -7.12 15.66
N THR A 104 -0.24 -6.89 15.90
CA THR A 104 0.29 -6.18 17.06
C THR A 104 0.40 -4.69 16.79
N LEU A 105 0.51 -3.85 17.82
CA LEU A 105 0.83 -2.44 17.65
C LEU A 105 2.35 -2.24 17.55
N SER A 106 2.77 -1.23 16.79
CA SER A 106 4.17 -0.81 16.68
C SER A 106 4.72 -0.33 18.02
N ASN A 107 3.88 0.35 18.79
CA ASN A 107 4.17 0.82 20.14
C ASN A 107 3.06 0.41 21.11
N MET A 108 3.37 0.31 22.40
CA MET A 108 2.40 0.00 23.46
C MET A 108 1.65 -1.32 23.24
N ASN A 109 2.30 -2.33 22.66
CA ASN A 109 1.66 -3.63 22.43
C ASN A 109 1.25 -4.33 23.75
N MET A 110 2.03 -4.15 24.83
CA MET A 110 1.72 -4.60 26.21
C MET A 110 1.19 -6.04 26.28
N GLY A 111 1.84 -6.97 25.57
CA GLY A 111 1.42 -8.39 25.53
C GLY A 111 0.06 -8.62 24.85
N GLY A 112 -0.37 -7.71 23.96
CA GLY A 112 -1.64 -7.81 23.24
C GLY A 112 -2.78 -6.97 23.82
N MET A 113 -2.61 -6.36 25.02
CA MET A 113 -3.62 -5.46 25.59
C MET A 113 -3.79 -4.18 24.76
N GLY A 114 -2.69 -3.64 24.19
CA GLY A 114 -2.72 -2.44 23.37
C GLY A 114 -3.66 -2.58 22.16
N PRO A 115 -3.51 -3.60 21.30
CA PRO A 115 -4.41 -3.84 20.18
C PRO A 115 -5.88 -3.99 20.61
N MET A 116 -6.13 -4.67 21.73
CA MET A 116 -7.49 -4.82 22.26
C MET A 116 -8.10 -3.47 22.67
N MET A 117 -7.31 -2.60 23.34
CA MET A 117 -7.75 -1.26 23.71
C MET A 117 -8.05 -0.38 22.48
N ILE A 118 -7.17 -0.40 21.47
CA ILE A 118 -7.39 0.34 20.23
C ILE A 118 -8.66 -0.12 19.52
N LYS A 119 -8.87 -1.43 19.38
CA LYS A 119 -10.10 -1.98 18.76
C LYS A 119 -11.35 -1.59 19.55
N MET A 120 -11.29 -1.56 20.89
CA MET A 120 -12.40 -1.12 21.73
C MET A 120 -12.68 0.38 21.53
N LEU A 121 -11.64 1.23 21.45
CA LEU A 121 -11.78 2.66 21.18
C LEU A 121 -12.35 2.90 19.77
N MET A 122 -11.88 2.17 18.76
CA MET A 122 -12.43 2.23 17.40
C MET A 122 -13.93 1.96 17.42
N LYS A 123 -14.36 0.88 18.09
CA LYS A 123 -15.78 0.56 18.22
C LYS A 123 -16.56 1.64 18.95
N LYS A 124 -16.01 2.22 20.03
CA LYS A 124 -16.64 3.30 20.80
C LYS A 124 -16.81 4.59 19.96
N GLN A 125 -15.86 4.86 19.08
CA GLN A 125 -15.84 6.04 18.20
C GLN A 125 -16.51 5.80 16.83
N ASN A 126 -17.17 4.64 16.65
CA ASN A 126 -17.76 4.22 15.36
C ASN A 126 -16.75 4.24 14.20
N VAL A 127 -15.48 3.92 14.46
CA VAL A 127 -14.46 3.72 13.43
C VAL A 127 -14.55 2.28 12.93
N MET A 128 -14.55 2.12 11.62
CA MET A 128 -14.58 0.81 10.96
C MET A 128 -13.44 -0.11 11.44
N SER A 129 -13.73 -1.39 11.62
CA SER A 129 -12.71 -2.42 11.81
C SER A 129 -11.88 -2.62 10.55
N LEU A 130 -10.69 -3.25 10.67
CA LEU A 130 -9.89 -3.59 9.47
C LEU A 130 -10.66 -4.49 8.49
N ASP A 131 -11.47 -5.42 8.97
CA ASP A 131 -12.28 -6.27 8.10
C ASP A 131 -13.27 -5.46 7.26
N GLU A 132 -13.96 -4.51 7.88
CA GLU A 132 -14.87 -3.60 7.19
C GLU A 132 -14.13 -2.70 6.22
N MET A 133 -12.94 -2.19 6.59
CA MET A 133 -12.10 -1.37 5.72
C MET A 133 -11.64 -2.14 4.48
N PHE A 134 -11.17 -3.38 4.63
CA PHE A 134 -10.79 -4.22 3.49
C PHE A 134 -11.97 -4.54 2.57
N LYS A 135 -13.14 -4.82 3.15
CA LYS A 135 -14.37 -5.06 2.38
C LYS A 135 -14.73 -3.81 1.57
N GLN A 136 -14.79 -2.66 2.20
CA GLN A 136 -15.11 -1.39 1.53
C GLN A 136 -14.06 -1.01 0.48
N ALA A 137 -12.78 -1.25 0.75
CA ALA A 137 -11.71 -1.03 -0.21
C ALA A 137 -11.90 -1.88 -1.48
N GLY A 138 -12.32 -3.15 -1.33
CA GLY A 138 -12.67 -4.00 -2.46
C GLY A 138 -13.87 -3.49 -3.26
N GLU A 139 -14.90 -2.98 -2.56
CA GLU A 139 -16.08 -2.39 -3.21
C GLU A 139 -15.74 -1.09 -3.97
N LEU A 140 -14.77 -0.32 -3.48
CA LEU A 140 -14.28 0.91 -4.11
C LEU A 140 -13.19 0.68 -5.18
N GLY A 141 -12.85 -0.57 -5.48
CA GLY A 141 -11.88 -0.90 -6.53
C GLY A 141 -10.41 -0.68 -6.15
N VAL A 142 -10.10 -0.58 -4.85
CA VAL A 142 -8.70 -0.50 -4.38
C VAL A 142 -7.97 -1.78 -4.77
N GLU A 143 -6.87 -1.64 -5.51
CA GLU A 143 -6.04 -2.78 -5.91
C GLU A 143 -5.03 -3.14 -4.82
N ILE A 144 -4.91 -4.43 -4.51
CA ILE A 144 -3.89 -4.95 -3.60
C ILE A 144 -2.93 -5.85 -4.38
N THR A 145 -1.65 -5.53 -4.31
CA THR A 145 -0.58 -6.36 -4.88
C THR A 145 0.24 -6.98 -3.74
N ILE A 146 0.38 -8.29 -3.75
CA ILE A 146 1.25 -9.04 -2.84
C ILE A 146 2.63 -9.20 -3.48
N CYS A 147 3.68 -8.86 -2.74
CA CYS A 147 5.06 -9.06 -3.15
C CYS A 147 5.41 -10.55 -3.15
N GLU A 148 5.57 -11.14 -4.35
CA GLU A 148 5.90 -12.55 -4.51
C GLU A 148 7.24 -12.93 -3.86
N MET A 149 8.25 -12.06 -3.96
CA MET A 149 9.56 -12.27 -3.35
C MET A 149 9.44 -12.38 -1.82
N SER A 150 8.71 -11.45 -1.19
CA SER A 150 8.50 -11.47 0.27
C SER A 150 7.65 -12.65 0.71
N MET A 151 6.64 -13.02 -0.09
CA MET A 151 5.82 -14.21 0.14
C MET A 151 6.70 -15.48 0.12
N GLY A 152 7.57 -15.60 -0.88
CA GLY A 152 8.53 -16.71 -0.97
C GLY A 152 9.52 -16.78 0.18
N LEU A 153 10.10 -15.62 0.59
CA LEU A 153 11.03 -15.56 1.72
C LEU A 153 10.40 -15.99 3.05
N MET A 154 9.14 -15.62 3.28
CA MET A 154 8.39 -15.98 4.48
C MET A 154 7.74 -17.37 4.40
N GLY A 155 7.85 -18.04 3.25
CA GLY A 155 7.24 -19.35 3.02
C GLY A 155 5.71 -19.31 3.07
N PHE A 156 5.11 -18.18 2.72
CA PHE A 156 3.67 -18.07 2.57
C PHE A 156 3.26 -18.58 1.19
N LYS A 157 2.07 -19.16 1.11
CA LYS A 157 1.50 -19.65 -0.14
C LYS A 157 0.29 -18.80 -0.54
N ALA A 158 0.04 -18.70 -1.84
CA ALA A 158 -1.10 -17.96 -2.36
C ALA A 158 -2.44 -18.47 -1.80
N GLU A 159 -2.53 -19.79 -1.55
CA GLU A 159 -3.72 -20.43 -1.01
C GLU A 159 -4.04 -20.03 0.43
N GLU A 160 -3.12 -19.40 1.16
CA GLU A 160 -3.38 -18.90 2.53
C GLU A 160 -3.74 -17.41 2.60
N MET A 161 -3.76 -16.73 1.45
CA MET A 161 -4.14 -15.32 1.41
C MET A 161 -5.66 -15.15 1.40
N ILE A 162 -6.10 -13.97 1.80
CA ILE A 162 -7.52 -13.60 1.81
C ILE A 162 -8.12 -13.64 0.40
N ASP A 163 -9.41 -13.89 0.30
CA ASP A 163 -10.15 -13.67 -0.93
C ASP A 163 -10.49 -12.18 -1.03
N TYR A 164 -9.89 -11.50 -2.02
CA TYR A 164 -10.08 -10.09 -2.25
C TYR A 164 -10.25 -9.83 -3.76
N PRO A 165 -11.26 -9.05 -4.21
CA PRO A 165 -11.65 -8.98 -5.63
C PRO A 165 -10.55 -8.43 -6.54
N HIS A 166 -9.71 -7.53 -6.04
CA HIS A 166 -8.64 -6.87 -6.81
C HIS A 166 -7.26 -7.26 -6.29
N LEU A 167 -7.06 -8.54 -5.95
CA LEU A 167 -5.78 -9.08 -5.47
C LEU A 167 -4.90 -9.49 -6.64
N ARG A 168 -3.63 -9.06 -6.59
CA ARG A 168 -2.58 -9.43 -7.55
C ARG A 168 -1.35 -9.94 -6.83
N TYR A 169 -0.54 -10.69 -7.56
CA TYR A 169 0.79 -11.13 -7.13
C TYR A 169 1.81 -10.58 -8.11
N ALA A 170 2.84 -9.89 -7.62
CA ALA A 170 3.87 -9.30 -8.48
C ALA A 170 5.16 -8.97 -7.71
N GLY A 171 6.22 -8.70 -8.45
CA GLY A 171 7.50 -8.24 -7.90
C GLY A 171 7.52 -6.73 -7.62
N ALA A 172 8.58 -6.27 -6.92
CA ALA A 172 8.79 -4.86 -6.58
C ALA A 172 8.83 -3.92 -7.79
N ALA A 173 9.24 -4.41 -8.97
CA ALA A 173 9.23 -3.64 -10.20
C ALA A 173 7.84 -3.12 -10.57
N THR A 174 6.79 -3.88 -10.28
CA THR A 174 5.40 -3.46 -10.48
C THR A 174 5.05 -2.26 -9.60
N PHE A 175 5.46 -2.28 -8.32
CA PHE A 175 5.28 -1.13 -7.43
C PHE A 175 6.01 0.11 -7.95
N VAL A 176 7.26 -0.04 -8.41
CA VAL A 176 8.04 1.09 -8.95
C VAL A 176 7.37 1.69 -10.18
N ALA A 177 6.83 0.85 -11.07
CA ALA A 177 6.07 1.30 -12.24
C ALA A 177 4.78 2.03 -11.84
N ASP A 178 3.97 1.43 -10.96
CA ASP A 178 2.74 2.03 -10.45
C ASP A 178 3.01 3.36 -9.72
N ALA A 179 4.05 3.42 -8.88
CA ALA A 179 4.47 4.62 -8.19
C ALA A 179 4.95 5.71 -9.16
N GLY A 180 5.73 5.34 -10.19
CA GLY A 180 6.22 6.28 -11.21
C GLY A 180 5.12 7.01 -11.99
N GLU A 181 3.96 6.38 -12.15
CA GLU A 181 2.79 6.95 -12.81
C GLU A 181 1.84 7.68 -11.84
N SER A 182 1.96 7.45 -10.54
CA SER A 182 1.06 7.98 -9.52
C SER A 182 1.32 9.45 -9.20
N ALA A 183 0.23 10.20 -8.95
CA ALA A 183 0.30 11.57 -8.45
C ALA A 183 0.82 11.62 -7.00
N MET A 184 0.49 10.61 -6.19
CA MET A 184 0.92 10.49 -4.79
C MET A 184 1.54 9.13 -4.53
N GLN A 185 2.58 9.12 -3.69
CA GLN A 185 3.29 7.91 -3.31
C GLN A 185 3.55 7.94 -1.81
N LEU A 186 3.26 6.84 -1.12
CA LEU A 186 3.50 6.71 0.31
C LEU A 186 4.23 5.40 0.61
N PHE A 187 5.00 5.41 1.69
CA PHE A 187 5.69 4.25 2.23
C PHE A 187 5.38 4.15 3.74
N ILE A 188 4.76 3.02 4.19
CA ILE A 188 4.23 2.82 5.54
C ILE A 188 4.76 1.52 6.16
#